data_c65bc08458502857093fac0f8d3d6a77
#
_entry.id   c65bc08458502857093fac0f8d3d6a77
#
_cell.length_a   1.000
_cell.length_b   1.000
_cell.length_c   1.000
_cell.angle_alpha   90.00
_cell.angle_beta   90.00
_cell.angle_gamma   90.00
#
_symmetry.space_group_name_H-M   'P 1'
#
loop_
_entity.id
_entity.type
_entity.pdbx_description
1 polymer ?
#
loop_
_entity_poly.entity_id
_entity_poly.type
_entity_poly.pdbx_seq_one_letter_code
_entity_poly.pdbx_strand_id
1 'polypeptide(L)'
;MKKLLLSIVALLCAATASAQEPGDWTIGPRLGIYTNVGDTVLGVGAVGRYRFDNNWRVEPSVTALLHKGCTVDISCDAHYVFDLGVVRLYPAAGFTANDIGKWAAGLNVGGGVDFNVANVVELTAALKWQAMFDKWRSNPVVLMVGANFNF
;
A
#
# COMPACT_ATOMS: atom_id res chain seq x y z
N MET A 1 -10.03 18.65 15.84
CA MET A 1 -9.20 17.70 15.08
C MET A 1 -9.21 16.29 15.68
N LYS A 2 -8.95 16.08 17.00
CA LYS A 2 -8.99 14.73 17.61
C LYS A 2 -10.34 14.00 17.49
N LYS A 3 -11.47 14.74 17.58
CA LYS A 3 -12.82 14.18 17.45
C LYS A 3 -13.14 13.76 16.00
N LEU A 4 -12.61 14.48 15.01
CA LEU A 4 -12.77 14.13 13.58
C LEU A 4 -12.00 12.86 13.23
N LEU A 5 -10.78 12.72 13.75
CA LEU A 5 -9.97 11.52 13.58
C LEU A 5 -10.65 10.28 14.20
N LEU A 6 -11.24 10.45 15.40
CA LEU A 6 -11.96 9.37 16.07
C LEU A 6 -13.22 8.96 15.31
N SER A 7 -13.93 9.93 14.69
CA SER A 7 -15.12 9.66 13.88
C SER A 7 -14.79 8.94 12.59
N ILE A 8 -13.67 9.26 11.96
CA ILE A 8 -13.20 8.57 10.74
C ILE A 8 -12.78 7.14 11.07
N VAL A 9 -12.08 6.94 12.17
CA VAL A 9 -11.70 5.59 12.65
C VAL A 9 -12.94 4.78 13.03
N ALA A 10 -13.92 5.38 13.69
CA ALA A 10 -15.17 4.72 14.05
C ALA A 10 -16.04 4.37 12.84
N LEU A 11 -16.06 5.22 11.81
CA LEU A 11 -16.75 4.96 10.54
C LEU A 11 -16.09 3.81 9.77
N LEU A 12 -14.76 3.72 9.79
CA LEU A 12 -13.99 2.63 9.21
C LEU A 12 -14.18 1.30 9.98
N CYS A 13 -14.43 1.35 11.28
CA CYS A 13 -14.70 0.16 12.10
C CYS A 13 -16.15 -0.35 12.00
N ALA A 14 -17.09 0.46 11.52
CA ALA A 14 -18.51 0.07 11.40
C ALA A 14 -18.84 -0.67 10.11
N ALA A 15 -17.91 -0.76 9.17
CA ALA A 15 -18.08 -1.53 7.94
C ALA A 15 -17.88 -3.02 8.23
N THR A 16 -18.97 -3.76 8.13
CA THR A 16 -19.15 -5.14 8.54
C THR A 16 -18.29 -6.16 7.80
N ALA A 17 -17.90 -7.14 8.56
CA ALA A 17 -17.07 -8.29 8.25
C ALA A 17 -17.57 -9.17 7.10
N SER A 18 -16.74 -9.34 6.08
CA SER A 18 -16.82 -10.49 5.18
C SER A 18 -15.43 -11.04 4.93
N ALA A 19 -15.30 -12.37 4.91
CA ALA A 19 -14.07 -12.99 4.39
C ALA A 19 -13.91 -12.56 2.93
N GLN A 20 -12.70 -12.22 2.51
CA GLN A 20 -12.44 -11.79 1.13
C GLN A 20 -12.84 -12.87 0.13
N GLU A 21 -13.97 -12.68 -0.52
CA GLU A 21 -14.36 -13.45 -1.71
C GLU A 21 -13.91 -12.74 -2.99
N PRO A 22 -13.79 -13.42 -4.14
CA PRO A 22 -13.57 -12.78 -5.42
C PRO A 22 -14.61 -11.69 -5.68
N GLY A 23 -14.15 -10.46 -5.97
CA GLY A 23 -15.01 -9.29 -6.14
C GLY A 23 -15.03 -8.34 -4.94
N ASP A 24 -14.36 -8.68 -3.84
CA ASP A 24 -14.34 -7.85 -2.63
C ASP A 24 -13.32 -6.71 -2.71
N TRP A 25 -13.71 -5.60 -2.12
CA TRP A 25 -12.85 -4.44 -1.92
C TRP A 25 -12.32 -4.40 -0.49
N THR A 26 -11.06 -4.04 -0.36
CA THR A 26 -10.44 -3.68 0.92
C THR A 26 -9.88 -2.27 0.84
N ILE A 27 -9.97 -1.53 1.93
CA ILE A 27 -9.38 -0.21 2.05
C ILE A 27 -8.61 -0.16 3.38
N GLY A 28 -7.47 0.53 3.39
CA GLY A 28 -6.71 0.67 4.61
C GLY A 28 -5.69 1.79 4.61
N PRO A 29 -5.30 2.24 5.81
CA PRO A 29 -4.17 3.15 5.98
C PRO A 29 -2.84 2.43 5.76
N ARG A 30 -1.86 3.17 5.27
CA ARG A 30 -0.52 2.68 5.02
C ARG A 30 0.51 3.66 5.55
N LEU A 31 1.55 3.13 6.18
CA LEU A 31 2.77 3.85 6.53
C LEU A 31 3.92 3.31 5.69
N GLY A 32 4.75 4.19 5.17
CA GLY A 32 5.89 3.85 4.33
C GLY A 32 7.17 4.53 4.79
N ILE A 33 8.28 3.82 4.61
CA ILE A 33 9.64 4.35 4.77
C ILE A 33 10.31 4.23 3.42
N TYR A 34 10.64 5.37 2.82
CA TYR A 34 11.33 5.47 1.54
C TYR A 34 12.80 5.72 1.79
N THR A 35 13.64 4.85 1.27
CA THR A 35 15.10 4.95 1.33
C THR A 35 15.69 5.06 -0.05
N ASN A 36 16.98 5.36 -0.14
CA ASN A 36 17.70 5.57 -1.41
C ASN A 36 17.19 6.78 -2.23
N VAL A 37 16.71 7.82 -1.54
CA VAL A 37 16.24 9.08 -2.14
C VAL A 37 17.04 10.30 -1.66
N GLY A 38 18.25 10.06 -1.16
CA GLY A 38 19.12 11.04 -0.48
C GLY A 38 18.95 10.94 1.03
N ASP A 39 17.79 11.28 1.56
CA ASP A 39 17.42 11.09 2.95
C ASP A 39 16.36 10.00 3.10
N THR A 40 16.15 9.53 4.31
CA THR A 40 15.01 8.65 4.62
C THR A 40 13.74 9.47 4.74
N VAL A 41 12.72 9.14 3.96
CA VAL A 41 11.44 9.85 3.92
C VAL A 41 10.33 8.96 4.46
N LEU A 42 9.56 9.49 5.39
CA LEU A 42 8.35 8.84 5.89
C LEU A 42 7.17 9.19 5.00
N GLY A 43 6.28 8.21 4.78
CA GLY A 43 5.05 8.39 4.04
C GLY A 43 3.83 7.90 4.82
N VAL A 44 2.72 8.59 4.64
CA VAL A 44 1.41 8.21 5.19
C VAL A 44 0.43 8.17 4.02
N GLY A 45 -0.29 7.09 3.87
CA GLY A 45 -1.15 6.91 2.72
C GLY A 45 -2.37 6.06 2.97
N ALA A 46 -3.10 5.85 1.90
CA ALA A 46 -4.22 4.94 1.82
C ALA A 46 -4.04 3.98 0.65
N VAL A 47 -4.58 2.80 0.80
CA VAL A 47 -4.56 1.76 -0.19
C VAL A 47 -5.97 1.20 -0.38
N GLY A 48 -6.32 0.93 -1.62
CA GLY A 48 -7.46 0.11 -1.97
C GLY A 48 -6.98 -1.20 -2.57
N ARG A 49 -7.70 -2.28 -2.35
CA ARG A 49 -7.42 -3.57 -2.97
C ARG A 49 -8.68 -4.12 -3.59
N TYR A 50 -8.54 -4.66 -4.76
CA TYR A 50 -9.61 -5.39 -5.43
C TYR A 50 -9.13 -6.79 -5.80
N ARG A 51 -9.87 -7.80 -5.39
CA ARG A 51 -9.57 -9.20 -5.71
C ARG A 51 -10.38 -9.64 -6.92
N PHE A 52 -9.70 -9.99 -8.00
CA PHE A 52 -10.35 -10.50 -9.22
C PHE A 52 -10.67 -11.98 -9.12
N ASP A 53 -9.79 -12.73 -8.46
CA ASP A 53 -9.79 -14.18 -8.39
C ASP A 53 -9.12 -14.59 -7.07
N ASN A 54 -9.12 -15.88 -6.76
CA ASN A 54 -8.51 -16.42 -5.53
C ASN A 54 -7.05 -16.03 -5.34
N ASN A 55 -6.32 -15.83 -6.43
CA ASN A 55 -4.90 -15.54 -6.40
C ASN A 55 -4.52 -14.14 -6.87
N TRP A 56 -5.33 -13.49 -7.72
CA TRP A 56 -4.98 -12.20 -8.30
C TRP A 56 -5.72 -11.05 -7.64
N ARG A 57 -4.99 -10.01 -7.31
CA ARG A 57 -5.55 -8.74 -6.83
C ARG A 57 -4.78 -7.55 -7.39
N VAL A 58 -5.42 -6.39 -7.44
CA VAL A 58 -4.80 -5.10 -7.76
C VAL A 58 -4.86 -4.20 -6.53
N GLU A 59 -3.81 -3.42 -6.33
CA GLU A 59 -3.65 -2.52 -5.21
C GLU A 59 -3.28 -1.11 -5.69
N PRO A 60 -4.27 -0.22 -5.99
CA PRO A 60 -4.02 1.21 -6.09
C PRO A 60 -3.70 1.80 -4.73
N SER A 61 -2.74 2.71 -4.67
CA SER A 61 -2.33 3.39 -3.44
C SER A 61 -1.91 4.83 -3.70
N VAL A 62 -2.15 5.68 -2.70
CA VAL A 62 -1.70 7.07 -2.66
C VAL A 62 -1.01 7.31 -1.33
N THR A 63 0.21 7.81 -1.37
CA THR A 63 1.04 8.08 -0.19
C THR A 63 1.52 9.53 -0.23
N ALA A 64 1.23 10.29 0.82
CA ALA A 64 1.82 11.60 1.07
C ALA A 64 3.17 11.40 1.77
N LEU A 65 4.23 11.94 1.19
CA LEU A 65 5.59 11.83 1.70
C LEU A 65 5.90 13.04 2.57
N LEU A 66 6.33 12.80 3.81
CA LEU A 66 6.64 13.81 4.81
C LEU A 66 8.06 14.35 4.57
N HIS A 67 8.25 14.99 3.44
CA HIS A 67 9.48 15.65 3.02
C HIS A 67 9.24 17.14 2.75
N LYS A 68 10.30 17.94 2.71
CA LYS A 68 10.20 19.38 2.40
C LYS A 68 9.48 19.59 1.06
N GLY A 69 8.25 20.12 1.11
CA GLY A 69 7.45 20.43 -0.07
C GLY A 69 6.24 19.52 -0.31
N CYS A 70 5.89 18.59 0.62
CA CYS A 70 4.75 17.69 0.50
C CYS A 70 4.70 16.98 -0.86
N THR A 71 5.46 15.90 -0.97
CA THR A 71 5.52 15.07 -2.16
C THR A 71 4.50 13.94 -2.09
N VAL A 72 4.07 13.45 -3.24
CA VAL A 72 3.05 12.39 -3.36
C VAL A 72 3.61 11.24 -4.17
N ASP A 73 3.32 10.02 -3.74
CA ASP A 73 3.54 8.78 -4.50
C ASP A 73 2.19 8.14 -4.81
N ILE A 74 1.93 7.90 -6.09
CA ILE A 74 0.75 7.21 -6.58
C ILE A 74 1.23 5.91 -7.22
N SER A 75 0.72 4.78 -6.76
CA SER A 75 1.11 3.46 -7.27
C SER A 75 -0.12 2.62 -7.59
N CYS A 76 0.07 1.70 -8.52
CA CYS A 76 -0.92 0.66 -8.80
C CYS A 76 -0.16 -0.65 -9.07
N ASP A 77 -0.30 -1.62 -8.17
CA ASP A 77 0.42 -2.87 -8.18
C ASP A 77 -0.53 -4.06 -8.39
N ALA A 78 -0.12 -5.01 -9.19
CA ALA A 78 -0.74 -6.33 -9.30
C ALA A 78 -0.02 -7.30 -8.37
N HIS A 79 -0.77 -8.07 -7.62
CA HIS A 79 -0.27 -9.06 -6.68
C HIS A 79 -0.74 -10.46 -7.08
N TYR A 80 0.14 -11.43 -6.95
CA TYR A 80 -0.22 -12.83 -6.98
C TYR A 80 -0.15 -13.42 -5.57
N VAL A 81 -1.27 -13.80 -5.00
CA VAL A 81 -1.41 -14.16 -3.60
C VAL A 81 -1.30 -15.67 -3.42
N PHE A 82 -0.37 -16.09 -2.57
CA PHE A 82 -0.26 -17.46 -2.06
C PHE A 82 -0.91 -17.49 -0.68
N ASP A 83 -2.09 -18.11 -0.59
CA ASP A 83 -2.82 -18.23 0.67
C ASP A 83 -2.31 -19.45 1.45
N LEU A 84 -1.75 -19.21 2.63
CA LEU A 84 -1.27 -20.22 3.56
C LEU A 84 -2.16 -20.31 4.83
N GLY A 85 -3.38 -19.77 4.75
CA GLY A 85 -4.33 -19.72 5.85
C GLY A 85 -4.23 -18.42 6.65
N VAL A 86 -3.49 -18.42 7.76
CA VAL A 86 -3.33 -17.22 8.61
C VAL A 86 -2.40 -16.18 7.95
N VAL A 87 -1.52 -16.64 7.09
CA VAL A 87 -0.51 -15.81 6.40
C VAL A 87 -0.72 -15.92 4.90
N ARG A 88 -0.69 -14.79 4.22
CA ARG A 88 -0.70 -14.71 2.76
C ARG A 88 0.58 -14.04 2.29
N LEU A 89 1.33 -14.71 1.41
CA LEU A 89 2.52 -14.17 0.77
C LEU A 89 2.16 -13.70 -0.63
N TYR A 90 2.77 -12.61 -1.09
CA TYR A 90 2.55 -12.15 -2.45
C TYR A 90 3.76 -11.44 -3.05
N PRO A 91 4.22 -11.85 -4.22
CA PRO A 91 4.98 -10.98 -5.11
C PRO A 91 4.07 -9.88 -5.68
N ALA A 92 4.67 -8.73 -5.94
CA ALA A 92 4.01 -7.54 -6.46
C ALA A 92 4.81 -6.95 -7.62
N ALA A 93 4.11 -6.53 -8.65
CA ALA A 93 4.68 -5.74 -9.74
C ALA A 93 3.65 -4.71 -10.21
N GLY A 94 4.11 -3.51 -10.58
CA GLY A 94 3.19 -2.45 -10.98
C GLY A 94 3.88 -1.19 -11.44
N PHE A 95 3.12 -0.11 -11.41
CA PHE A 95 3.57 1.21 -11.82
C PHE A 95 3.50 2.18 -10.65
N THR A 96 4.43 3.14 -10.66
CA THR A 96 4.45 4.23 -9.71
C THR A 96 4.69 5.55 -10.43
N ALA A 97 4.19 6.63 -9.86
CA ALA A 97 4.57 7.99 -10.21
C ALA A 97 4.69 8.79 -8.92
N ASN A 98 5.82 9.44 -8.71
CA ASN A 98 6.03 10.24 -7.52
C ASN A 98 6.72 11.57 -7.83
N ASP A 99 6.53 12.51 -6.92
CA ASP A 99 7.07 13.87 -7.00
C ASP A 99 8.23 14.09 -6.00
N ILE A 100 9.07 13.11 -5.77
CA ILE A 100 10.28 13.28 -4.94
C ILE A 100 11.29 14.11 -5.73
N GLY A 101 11.23 15.45 -5.55
CA GLY A 101 12.06 16.45 -6.25
C GLY A 101 11.49 16.86 -7.63
N LYS A 102 10.97 15.96 -8.43
CA LYS A 102 10.32 16.21 -9.74
C LYS A 102 9.44 15.02 -10.08
N TRP A 103 8.32 15.25 -10.73
CA TRP A 103 7.46 14.16 -11.22
C TRP A 103 8.22 13.19 -12.12
N ALA A 104 8.19 11.94 -11.76
CA ALA A 104 8.70 10.86 -12.57
C ALA A 104 7.86 9.61 -12.38
N ALA A 105 7.73 8.85 -13.45
CA ALA A 105 7.09 7.54 -13.42
C ALA A 105 8.15 6.43 -13.32
N GLY A 106 7.72 5.26 -12.89
CA GLY A 106 8.58 4.09 -12.75
C GLY A 106 7.80 2.78 -12.64
N LEU A 107 8.54 1.70 -12.46
CA LEU A 107 8.00 0.38 -12.20
C LEU A 107 8.23 0.01 -10.74
N ASN A 108 7.25 -0.65 -10.15
CA ASN A 108 7.37 -1.29 -8.84
C ASN A 108 7.64 -2.77 -9.01
N VAL A 109 8.58 -3.29 -8.25
CA VAL A 109 8.80 -4.73 -8.08
C VAL A 109 9.04 -5.00 -6.61
N GLY A 110 8.36 -5.99 -6.07
CA GLY A 110 8.49 -6.30 -4.65
C GLY A 110 7.62 -7.45 -4.22
N GLY A 111 7.20 -7.40 -2.98
CA GLY A 111 6.29 -8.36 -2.40
C GLY A 111 6.00 -8.04 -0.95
N GLY A 112 5.13 -8.83 -0.36
CA GLY A 112 4.75 -8.63 1.02
C GLY A 112 4.11 -9.84 1.65
N VAL A 113 3.71 -9.62 2.86
CA VAL A 113 3.02 -10.60 3.70
C VAL A 113 1.80 -9.93 4.34
N ASP A 114 0.69 -10.62 4.28
CA ASP A 114 -0.54 -10.24 4.96
C ASP A 114 -0.84 -11.24 6.07
N PHE A 115 -1.22 -10.73 7.24
CA PHE A 115 -1.63 -11.50 8.41
C PHE A 115 -3.10 -11.26 8.69
N ASN A 116 -3.91 -12.28 8.60
CA ASN A 116 -5.32 -12.22 9.01
C ASN A 116 -5.40 -12.21 10.54
N VAL A 117 -5.65 -11.05 11.12
CA VAL A 117 -5.78 -10.89 12.58
C VAL A 117 -7.22 -11.10 13.03
N ALA A 118 -8.16 -10.69 12.21
CA ALA A 118 -9.59 -10.88 12.43
C ALA A 118 -10.29 -11.00 11.08
N ASN A 119 -11.53 -11.47 11.08
CA ASN A 119 -12.32 -11.64 9.85
C ASN A 119 -12.43 -10.37 9.00
N VAL A 120 -12.24 -9.19 9.60
CA VAL A 120 -12.36 -7.87 8.98
C VAL A 120 -11.05 -7.12 8.87
N VAL A 121 -9.99 -7.59 9.55
CA VAL A 121 -8.72 -6.86 9.65
C VAL A 121 -7.56 -7.73 9.21
N GLU A 122 -6.84 -7.24 8.23
CA GLU A 122 -5.60 -7.81 7.73
C GLU A 122 -4.44 -6.83 7.95
N LEU A 123 -3.40 -7.26 8.63
CA LEU A 123 -2.16 -6.49 8.74
C LEU A 123 -1.23 -6.84 7.58
N THR A 124 -0.61 -5.84 7.01
CA THR A 124 0.29 -5.97 5.87
C THR A 124 1.67 -5.43 6.18
N ALA A 125 2.69 -6.16 5.75
CA ALA A 125 4.06 -5.66 5.61
C ALA A 125 4.56 -5.94 4.20
N ALA A 126 5.12 -4.95 3.52
CA ALA A 126 5.58 -5.06 2.14
C ALA A 126 6.89 -4.33 1.92
N LEU A 127 7.71 -4.87 1.04
CA LEU A 127 8.94 -4.25 0.55
C LEU A 127 8.85 -4.11 -0.96
N LYS A 128 9.09 -2.90 -1.48
CA LYS A 128 9.06 -2.58 -2.92
C LYS A 128 10.33 -1.86 -3.32
N TRP A 129 10.82 -2.15 -4.50
CA TRP A 129 11.81 -1.36 -5.20
C TRP A 129 11.13 -0.64 -6.35
N GLN A 130 11.35 0.67 -6.45
CA GLN A 130 10.79 1.51 -7.51
C GLN A 130 11.90 1.84 -8.51
N ALA A 131 11.81 1.27 -9.71
CA ALA A 131 12.71 1.56 -10.82
C ALA A 131 12.18 2.77 -11.59
N MET A 132 12.73 3.94 -11.34
CA MET A 132 12.31 5.19 -11.97
C MET A 132 12.83 5.30 -13.40
N PHE A 133 12.00 5.77 -14.34
CA PHE A 133 12.38 5.92 -15.74
C PHE A 133 13.29 7.13 -16.02
N ASP A 134 13.36 8.06 -15.10
CA ASP A 134 14.24 9.22 -15.20
C ASP A 134 15.66 8.84 -14.72
N LYS A 135 16.64 8.95 -15.62
CA LYS A 135 18.06 8.62 -15.36
C LYS A 135 18.72 9.45 -14.23
N TRP A 136 18.14 10.58 -13.90
CA TRP A 136 18.64 11.50 -12.86
C TRP A 136 17.98 11.26 -11.50
N ARG A 137 17.11 10.27 -11.40
CA ARG A 137 16.37 9.93 -10.18
C ARG A 137 16.98 8.71 -9.50
N SER A 138 17.03 8.78 -8.18
CA SER A 138 17.29 7.59 -7.37
C SER A 138 16.12 6.60 -7.47
N ASN A 139 16.41 5.33 -7.33
CA ASN A 139 15.43 4.25 -7.30
C ASN A 139 15.06 3.96 -5.84
N PRO A 140 13.91 4.42 -5.35
CA PRO A 140 13.53 4.21 -3.96
C PRO A 140 13.38 2.74 -3.61
N VAL A 141 13.78 2.40 -2.37
CA VAL A 141 13.36 1.17 -1.71
C VAL A 141 12.36 1.56 -0.64
N VAL A 142 11.18 0.96 -0.68
CA VAL A 142 10.05 1.35 0.15
C VAL A 142 9.64 0.18 1.03
N LEU A 143 9.78 0.36 2.34
CA LEU A 143 9.20 -0.55 3.33
C LEU A 143 7.85 0.00 3.74
N MET A 144 6.80 -0.81 3.66
CA MET A 144 5.44 -0.42 3.99
C MET A 144 4.83 -1.34 5.02
N VAL A 145 4.06 -0.75 5.95
CA VAL A 145 3.20 -1.46 6.88
C VAL A 145 1.81 -0.83 6.89
N GLY A 146 0.79 -1.62 7.11
CA GLY A 146 -0.58 -1.10 7.13
C GLY A 146 -1.58 -2.10 7.67
N ALA A 147 -2.81 -1.62 7.79
CA ALA A 147 -3.96 -2.43 8.12
C ALA A 147 -5.02 -2.25 7.03
N ASN A 148 -5.60 -3.34 6.58
CA ASN A 148 -6.66 -3.34 5.58
C ASN A 148 -7.95 -3.82 6.22
N PHE A 149 -9.05 -3.20 5.83
CA PHE A 149 -10.39 -3.52 6.29
C PHE A 149 -11.18 -4.07 5.12
N ASN A 150 -11.76 -5.25 5.29
CA ASN A 150 -12.58 -5.94 4.29
C ASN A 150 -14.02 -5.45 4.38
N PHE A 151 -14.67 -5.22 3.23
CA PHE A 151 -16.05 -4.78 3.10
C PHE A 151 -16.86 -5.78 2.32
#